data_dbfdb80ece896750f41d01b61f68760b
#
_entry.id   dbfdb80ece896750f41d01b61f68760b
#
_cell.length_a   1.000
_cell.length_b   1.000
_cell.length_c   1.000
_cell.angle_alpha   90.00
_cell.angle_beta   90.00
_cell.angle_gamma   90.00
#
_symmetry.space_group_name_H-M   'P 1'
#
loop_
_entity.id
_entity.type
_entity.pdbx_description
1 polymer ?
#
loop_
_entity_poly.entity_id
_entity_poly.type
_entity_poly.pdbx_seq_one_letter_code
_entity_poly.pdbx_strand_id
1 'polypeptide(L)'
;MSRTMMIITVVVVVWAVLFAIFMLLDKKRKDAQNSFSEENRDKALVHLYCKNIKIDNKPLSEADYTIGEYLQKIVALTSGLHTIEGIFESTDTVMGKTRNVKSEKVSFELDLEAGNKYTVGMYFNSAQENKDADKAILEIPLSLYRESDNIEAYIIAYRET
;
A
#
# COMPACT_ATOMS: atom_id res chain seq x y z
N MET A 1 -2.03 7.89 -48.87
CA MET A 1 -1.59 8.14 -47.49
C MET A 1 -0.07 8.23 -47.44
N SER A 2 0.51 9.28 -46.89
CA SER A 2 1.97 9.35 -46.74
C SER A 2 2.40 8.28 -45.71
N ARG A 3 3.64 7.75 -45.85
CA ARG A 3 4.21 6.80 -44.88
C ARG A 3 4.12 7.31 -43.44
N THR A 4 4.29 8.60 -43.25
CA THR A 4 4.20 9.27 -41.96
C THR A 4 2.77 9.20 -41.39
N MET A 5 1.73 9.43 -42.20
CA MET A 5 0.34 9.30 -41.74
C MET A 5 0.01 7.87 -41.33
N MET A 6 0.49 6.88 -42.08
CA MET A 6 0.26 5.47 -41.74
C MET A 6 0.90 5.10 -40.38
N ILE A 7 2.12 5.56 -40.11
CA ILE A 7 2.80 5.34 -38.83
C ILE A 7 2.02 5.99 -37.69
N ILE A 8 1.60 7.25 -37.84
CA ILE A 8 0.82 7.96 -36.81
C ILE A 8 -0.48 7.20 -36.52
N THR A 9 -1.20 6.76 -37.54
CA THR A 9 -2.45 6.02 -37.38
C THR A 9 -2.23 4.71 -36.60
N VAL A 10 -1.19 3.96 -36.93
CA VAL A 10 -0.85 2.70 -36.21
C VAL A 10 -0.54 3.00 -34.74
N VAL A 11 0.26 4.03 -34.46
CA VAL A 11 0.61 4.41 -33.07
C VAL A 11 -0.65 4.79 -32.27
N VAL A 12 -1.54 5.57 -32.85
CA VAL A 12 -2.80 5.97 -32.19
C VAL A 12 -3.70 4.76 -31.91
N VAL A 13 -3.82 3.84 -32.87
CA VAL A 13 -4.62 2.62 -32.67
C VAL A 13 -4.02 1.73 -31.57
N VAL A 14 -2.72 1.51 -31.58
CA VAL A 14 -2.03 0.75 -30.52
C VAL A 14 -2.24 1.40 -29.15
N TRP A 15 -2.11 2.71 -29.08
CA TRP A 15 -2.34 3.48 -27.84
C TRP A 15 -3.78 3.33 -27.33
N ALA A 16 -4.76 3.45 -28.22
CA ALA A 16 -6.18 3.28 -27.87
C ALA A 16 -6.48 1.86 -27.33
N VAL A 17 -5.89 0.83 -27.95
CA VAL A 17 -6.04 -0.55 -27.48
C VAL A 17 -5.41 -0.75 -26.11
N LEU A 18 -4.18 -0.27 -25.89
CA LEU A 18 -3.51 -0.35 -24.59
C LEU A 18 -4.30 0.39 -23.50
N PHE A 19 -4.84 1.56 -23.82
CA PHE A 19 -5.67 2.33 -22.88
C PHE A 19 -6.97 1.57 -22.52
N ALA A 20 -7.64 0.96 -23.50
CA ALA A 20 -8.83 0.16 -23.24
C ALA A 20 -8.51 -1.04 -22.33
N ILE A 21 -7.41 -1.75 -22.60
CA ILE A 21 -6.95 -2.87 -21.74
C ILE A 21 -6.68 -2.36 -20.31
N PHE A 22 -5.99 -1.24 -20.17
CA PHE A 22 -5.70 -0.66 -18.87
C PHE A 22 -6.99 -0.33 -18.08
N MET A 23 -7.97 0.29 -18.73
CA MET A 23 -9.26 0.59 -18.09
C MET A 23 -10.01 -0.67 -17.65
N LEU A 24 -9.99 -1.73 -18.46
CA LEU A 24 -10.62 -3.00 -18.12
C LEU A 24 -9.95 -3.67 -16.90
N LEU A 25 -8.62 -3.64 -16.85
CA LEU A 25 -7.85 -4.18 -15.72
C LEU A 25 -8.10 -3.38 -14.44
N ASP A 26 -8.14 -2.06 -14.54
CA ASP A 26 -8.42 -1.19 -13.37
C ASP A 26 -9.83 -1.42 -12.84
N LYS A 27 -10.82 -1.51 -13.73
CA LYS A 27 -12.19 -1.85 -13.34
C LYS A 27 -12.26 -3.20 -12.64
N LYS A 28 -11.65 -4.25 -13.22
CA LYS A 28 -11.62 -5.59 -12.62
C LYS A 28 -10.99 -5.59 -11.22
N ARG A 29 -9.92 -4.81 -11.03
CA ARG A 29 -9.28 -4.68 -9.72
C ARG A 29 -10.20 -4.00 -8.70
N LYS A 30 -10.87 -2.90 -9.08
CA LYS A 30 -11.83 -2.20 -8.22
C LYS A 30 -13.03 -3.09 -7.86
N ASP A 31 -13.55 -3.82 -8.81
CA ASP A 31 -14.65 -4.77 -8.57
C ASP A 31 -14.23 -5.87 -7.57
N ALA A 32 -13.01 -6.42 -7.73
CA ALA A 32 -12.47 -7.41 -6.79
C ALA A 32 -12.27 -6.83 -5.38
N GLN A 33 -11.77 -5.59 -5.27
CA GLN A 33 -11.61 -4.89 -4.00
C GLN A 33 -12.97 -4.66 -3.32
N ASN A 34 -13.97 -4.22 -4.07
CA ASN A 34 -15.31 -3.99 -3.55
C ASN A 34 -15.94 -5.29 -3.05
N SER A 35 -15.88 -6.36 -3.85
CA SER A 35 -16.37 -7.68 -3.45
C SER A 35 -15.70 -8.18 -2.18
N PHE A 36 -14.36 -8.07 -2.10
CA PHE A 36 -13.61 -8.45 -0.91
C PHE A 36 -14.03 -7.65 0.34
N SER A 37 -14.24 -6.34 0.19
CA SER A 37 -14.69 -5.48 1.28
C SER A 37 -16.11 -5.81 1.72
N GLU A 38 -17.00 -6.13 0.79
CA GLU A 38 -18.36 -6.53 1.08
C GLU A 38 -18.44 -7.87 1.82
N GLU A 39 -17.65 -8.85 1.38
CA GLU A 39 -17.57 -10.18 2.00
C GLU A 39 -16.98 -10.15 3.42
N ASN A 40 -16.21 -9.13 3.73
CA ASN A 40 -15.52 -8.99 5.01
C ASN A 40 -15.95 -7.75 5.82
N ARG A 41 -17.22 -7.35 5.70
CA ARG A 41 -17.76 -6.18 6.43
C ARG A 41 -17.72 -6.30 7.95
N ASP A 42 -17.74 -7.53 8.45
CA ASP A 42 -17.67 -7.87 9.87
C ASP A 42 -16.24 -7.90 10.42
N LYS A 43 -15.26 -7.63 9.58
CA LYS A 43 -13.84 -7.65 9.92
C LYS A 43 -13.22 -6.26 9.80
N ALA A 44 -12.03 -6.12 10.34
CA ALA A 44 -11.16 -4.96 10.09
C ALA A 44 -10.44 -5.12 8.75
N LEU A 45 -10.46 -4.10 7.91
CA LEU A 45 -9.71 -4.09 6.65
C LEU A 45 -8.41 -3.34 6.84
N VAL A 46 -7.28 -4.02 6.63
CA VAL A 46 -5.95 -3.43 6.83
C VAL A 46 -5.22 -3.31 5.50
N HIS A 47 -4.95 -2.07 5.10
CA HIS A 47 -4.21 -1.71 3.90
C HIS A 47 -2.72 -1.68 4.23
N LEU A 48 -1.95 -2.65 3.74
CA LEU A 48 -0.54 -2.85 4.05
C LEU A 48 0.35 -2.47 2.86
N TYR A 49 1.19 -1.47 3.05
CA TYR A 49 2.20 -1.02 2.08
C TYR A 49 3.58 -1.64 2.36
N CYS A 50 3.62 -2.97 2.46
CA CYS A 50 4.86 -3.69 2.75
C CYS A 50 4.95 -5.02 2.00
N LYS A 51 6.14 -5.61 2.02
CA LYS A 51 6.46 -6.90 1.41
C LYS A 51 6.73 -7.94 2.49
N ASN A 52 6.71 -9.24 2.10
CA ASN A 52 7.00 -10.38 2.97
C ASN A 52 6.15 -10.38 4.26
N ILE A 53 4.86 -10.13 4.07
CA ILE A 53 3.91 -9.97 5.16
C ILE A 53 3.68 -11.30 5.87
N LYS A 54 3.74 -11.27 7.19
CA LYS A 54 3.21 -12.30 8.06
C LYS A 54 2.22 -11.67 9.04
N ILE A 55 1.17 -12.38 9.33
CA ILE A 55 0.17 -12.00 10.33
C ILE A 55 0.04 -13.17 11.31
N ASP A 56 0.18 -12.86 12.59
CA ASP A 56 0.16 -13.85 13.67
C ASP A 56 1.13 -15.04 13.42
N ASN A 57 2.36 -14.70 12.96
CA ASN A 57 3.41 -15.63 12.57
C ASN A 57 3.12 -16.49 11.33
N LYS A 58 2.01 -16.29 10.63
CA LYS A 58 1.66 -17.01 9.40
C LYS A 58 1.95 -16.17 8.17
N PRO A 59 2.60 -16.71 7.14
CA PRO A 59 2.79 -16.01 5.88
C PRO A 59 1.44 -15.78 5.22
N LEU A 60 1.27 -14.60 4.63
CA LEU A 60 0.05 -14.23 3.91
C LEU A 60 -0.07 -15.04 2.61
N SER A 61 -1.16 -15.77 2.43
CA SER A 61 -1.46 -16.49 1.20
C SER A 61 -2.24 -15.61 0.21
N GLU A 62 -2.26 -15.98 -1.07
CA GLU A 62 -2.98 -15.21 -2.09
C GLU A 62 -4.51 -15.15 -1.85
N ALA A 63 -5.05 -16.12 -1.11
CA ALA A 63 -6.47 -16.16 -0.76
C ALA A 63 -6.84 -15.19 0.39
N ASP A 64 -5.85 -14.74 1.15
CA ASP A 64 -6.09 -13.95 2.37
C ASP A 64 -6.15 -12.44 2.11
N TYR A 65 -5.85 -11.99 0.88
CA TYR A 65 -5.81 -10.57 0.56
C TYR A 65 -6.32 -10.26 -0.84
N THR A 66 -6.68 -9.00 -1.04
CA THR A 66 -6.86 -8.42 -2.37
C THR A 66 -5.85 -7.30 -2.61
N ILE A 67 -5.64 -6.94 -3.88
CA ILE A 67 -4.72 -5.85 -4.24
C ILE A 67 -5.55 -4.59 -4.47
N GLY A 68 -5.26 -3.57 -3.68
CA GLY A 68 -5.88 -2.25 -3.79
C GLY A 68 -5.15 -1.30 -4.73
N GLU A 69 -5.45 -0.03 -4.62
CA GLU A 69 -4.74 1.04 -5.32
C GLU A 69 -3.28 1.06 -4.89
N TYR A 70 -2.38 1.50 -5.79
CA TYR A 70 -0.93 1.56 -5.52
C TYR A 70 -0.28 0.23 -5.10
N LEU A 71 -0.87 -0.92 -5.49
CA LEU A 71 -0.38 -2.27 -5.21
C LEU A 71 -0.30 -2.63 -3.71
N GLN A 72 -1.00 -1.90 -2.86
CA GLN A 72 -1.15 -2.28 -1.45
C GLN A 72 -1.91 -3.58 -1.32
N LYS A 73 -1.61 -4.35 -0.30
CA LYS A 73 -2.37 -5.54 0.06
C LYS A 73 -3.44 -5.19 1.08
N ILE A 74 -4.68 -5.54 0.79
CA ILE A 74 -5.82 -5.34 1.69
C ILE A 74 -6.15 -6.69 2.31
N VAL A 75 -6.00 -6.79 3.60
CA VAL A 75 -6.22 -8.01 4.39
C VAL A 75 -7.43 -7.79 5.29
N ALA A 76 -8.25 -8.82 5.45
CA ALA A 76 -9.38 -8.80 6.37
C ALA A 76 -9.03 -9.59 7.64
N LEU A 77 -8.99 -8.91 8.79
CA LEU A 77 -8.64 -9.48 10.08
C LEU A 77 -9.81 -9.39 11.05
N THR A 78 -9.90 -10.32 11.97
CA THR A 78 -10.87 -10.25 13.06
C THR A 78 -10.57 -9.07 13.98
N SER A 79 -11.52 -8.67 14.83
CA SER A 79 -11.23 -7.70 15.89
C SER A 79 -10.29 -8.31 16.94
N GLY A 80 -9.43 -7.46 17.50
CA GLY A 80 -8.46 -7.81 18.53
C GLY A 80 -7.02 -7.49 18.13
N LEU A 81 -6.10 -7.94 18.96
CA LEU A 81 -4.67 -7.70 18.81
C LEU A 81 -4.07 -8.68 17.79
N HIS A 82 -3.43 -8.16 16.77
CA HIS A 82 -2.74 -8.92 15.73
C HIS A 82 -1.29 -8.49 15.62
N THR A 83 -0.39 -9.47 15.47
CA THR A 83 1.02 -9.20 15.17
C THR A 83 1.22 -9.15 13.67
N ILE A 84 1.71 -8.02 13.17
CA ILE A 84 2.00 -7.80 11.75
C ILE A 84 3.52 -7.69 11.58
N GLU A 85 4.07 -8.52 10.70
CA GLU A 85 5.48 -8.46 10.28
C GLU A 85 5.57 -8.09 8.80
N GLY A 86 6.54 -7.26 8.44
CA GLY A 86 6.77 -6.91 7.05
C GLY A 86 8.06 -6.12 6.82
N ILE A 87 8.38 -5.93 5.55
CA ILE A 87 9.47 -5.06 5.09
C ILE A 87 8.82 -3.90 4.34
N PHE A 88 9.04 -2.70 4.83
CA PHE A 88 8.50 -1.48 4.25
C PHE A 88 9.50 -0.87 3.28
N GLU A 89 9.00 -0.42 2.14
CA GLU A 89 9.78 0.26 1.12
C GLU A 89 9.03 1.52 0.68
N SER A 90 9.75 2.61 0.57
CA SER A 90 9.20 3.87 0.07
C SER A 90 10.23 4.58 -0.81
N THR A 91 9.74 5.48 -1.64
CA THR A 91 10.58 6.30 -2.50
C THR A 91 10.50 7.74 -2.03
N ASP A 92 11.63 8.28 -1.62
CA ASP A 92 11.79 9.69 -1.28
C ASP A 92 12.41 10.45 -2.46
N THR A 93 11.97 11.68 -2.68
CA THR A 93 12.52 12.56 -3.70
C THR A 93 12.96 13.88 -3.07
N VAL A 94 14.25 13.99 -2.80
CA VAL A 94 14.86 15.21 -2.25
C VAL A 94 15.70 15.89 -3.32
N MET A 95 15.44 17.17 -3.58
CA MET A 95 16.16 17.99 -4.56
C MET A 95 16.31 17.35 -5.95
N GLY A 96 15.25 16.67 -6.44
CA GLY A 96 15.25 16.00 -7.74
C GLY A 96 16.01 14.69 -7.81
N LYS A 97 16.55 14.20 -6.69
CA LYS A 97 17.17 12.87 -6.58
C LYS A 97 16.19 11.91 -5.93
N THR A 98 15.88 10.83 -6.62
CA THR A 98 15.01 9.77 -6.11
C THR A 98 15.83 8.77 -5.30
N ARG A 99 15.43 8.51 -4.06
CA ARG A 99 16.03 7.50 -3.18
C ARG A 99 14.99 6.44 -2.86
N ASN A 100 15.38 5.19 -3.03
CA ASN A 100 14.56 4.06 -2.55
C ASN A 100 15.01 3.73 -1.13
N VAL A 101 14.12 3.86 -0.19
CA VAL A 101 14.34 3.59 1.23
C VAL A 101 13.67 2.28 1.59
N LYS A 102 14.39 1.44 2.32
CA LYS A 102 13.92 0.13 2.73
C LYS A 102 14.20 -0.07 4.22
N SER A 103 13.21 -0.55 4.96
CA SER A 103 13.37 -0.93 6.35
C SER A 103 14.00 -2.32 6.48
N GLU A 104 14.52 -2.63 7.65
CA GLU A 104 14.68 -4.01 8.09
C GLU A 104 13.29 -4.66 8.22
N LYS A 105 13.27 -5.95 8.54
CA LYS A 105 12.03 -6.63 8.87
C LYS A 105 11.51 -6.11 10.21
N VAL A 106 10.34 -5.50 10.19
CA VAL A 106 9.70 -4.92 11.36
C VAL A 106 8.52 -5.79 11.79
N SER A 107 8.36 -5.96 13.10
CA SER A 107 7.22 -6.63 13.72
C SER A 107 6.58 -5.69 14.72
N PHE A 108 5.27 -5.56 14.68
CA PHE A 108 4.49 -4.72 15.59
C PHE A 108 3.11 -5.32 15.83
N GLU A 109 2.51 -4.88 16.91
CA GLU A 109 1.14 -5.26 17.28
C GLU A 109 0.17 -4.13 16.95
N LEU A 110 -0.98 -4.50 16.44
CA LEU A 110 -2.05 -3.58 16.09
C LEU A 110 -3.38 -4.11 16.64
N ASP A 111 -4.03 -3.32 17.46
CA ASP A 111 -5.38 -3.63 17.96
C ASP A 111 -6.42 -3.13 16.96
N LEU A 112 -7.24 -4.05 16.46
CA LEU A 112 -8.17 -3.82 15.37
C LEU A 112 -9.60 -3.92 15.84
N GLU A 113 -10.43 -2.99 15.41
CA GLU A 113 -11.88 -3.03 15.63
C GLU A 113 -12.59 -3.42 14.33
N ALA A 114 -13.54 -4.34 14.44
CA ALA A 114 -14.36 -4.79 13.31
C ALA A 114 -15.10 -3.63 12.63
N GLY A 115 -15.23 -3.70 11.32
CA GLY A 115 -15.92 -2.70 10.50
C GLY A 115 -15.10 -1.44 10.23
N ASN A 116 -13.89 -1.31 10.79
CA ASN A 116 -13.00 -0.19 10.51
C ASN A 116 -11.97 -0.53 9.43
N LYS A 117 -11.46 0.52 8.81
CA LYS A 117 -10.35 0.44 7.86
C LYS A 117 -9.10 1.05 8.46
N TYR A 118 -7.98 0.43 8.16
CA TYR A 118 -6.68 0.86 8.66
C TYR A 118 -5.69 0.92 7.50
N THR A 119 -4.83 1.92 7.50
CA THR A 119 -3.72 2.04 6.55
C THR A 119 -2.40 2.02 7.29
N VAL A 120 -1.52 1.11 6.92
CA VAL A 120 -0.18 0.96 7.50
C VAL A 120 0.87 1.14 6.42
N GLY A 121 1.71 2.14 6.58
CA GLY A 121 2.75 2.50 5.61
C GLY A 121 3.99 3.09 6.24
N MET A 122 5.01 3.32 5.41
CA MET A 122 6.21 4.03 5.79
C MET A 122 6.12 5.49 5.37
N TYR A 123 6.41 6.39 6.30
CA TYR A 123 6.36 7.84 6.15
C TYR A 123 7.68 8.46 6.56
N PHE A 124 8.06 9.57 5.93
CA PHE A 124 9.31 10.30 6.22
C PHE A 124 9.12 11.42 7.26
N ASN A 125 7.89 11.68 7.65
CA ASN A 125 7.53 12.63 8.69
C ASN A 125 6.79 11.89 9.81
N SER A 126 6.93 12.36 11.05
CA SER A 126 6.18 11.85 12.18
C SER A 126 4.66 12.07 12.00
N ALA A 127 3.85 11.34 12.74
CA ALA A 127 2.40 11.53 12.71
C ALA A 127 2.01 12.96 13.09
N GLN A 128 2.74 13.59 14.03
CA GLN A 128 2.48 14.95 14.49
C GLN A 128 2.68 16.02 13.39
N GLU A 129 3.54 15.76 12.43
CA GLU A 129 3.78 16.65 11.28
C GLU A 129 2.80 16.44 10.13
N ASN A 130 2.02 15.38 10.18
CA ASN A 130 1.02 15.05 9.18
C ASN A 130 -0.35 15.64 9.54
N LYS A 131 -1.14 16.00 8.52
CA LYS A 131 -2.50 16.55 8.70
C LYS A 131 -3.49 15.59 9.37
N ASP A 132 -3.19 14.30 9.38
CA ASP A 132 -4.01 13.22 9.93
C ASP A 132 -3.43 12.67 11.25
N ALA A 133 -2.71 13.50 12.00
CA ALA A 133 -2.08 13.11 13.26
C ALA A 133 -3.06 12.54 14.27
N ASP A 134 -4.28 13.06 14.30
CA ASP A 134 -5.38 12.62 15.16
C ASP A 134 -5.91 11.21 14.84
N LYS A 135 -5.63 10.70 13.63
CA LYS A 135 -6.03 9.37 13.18
C LYS A 135 -4.92 8.32 13.36
N ALA A 136 -3.73 8.75 13.73
CA ALA A 136 -2.61 7.85 13.96
C ALA A 136 -2.83 7.05 15.26
N ILE A 137 -2.89 5.73 15.12
CA ILE A 137 -3.07 4.79 16.26
C ILE A 137 -1.77 4.11 16.66
N LEU A 138 -0.76 4.13 15.78
CA LEU A 138 0.55 3.58 16.03
C LEU A 138 1.60 4.37 15.25
N GLU A 139 2.74 4.66 15.88
CA GLU A 139 3.91 5.24 15.26
C GLU A 139 5.17 4.53 15.77
N ILE A 140 5.99 4.03 14.87
CA ILE A 140 7.23 3.33 15.21
C ILE A 140 8.38 3.95 14.41
N PRO A 141 9.39 4.51 15.07
CA PRO A 141 10.58 4.98 14.38
C PRO A 141 11.35 3.82 13.76
N LEU A 142 11.82 3.98 12.53
CA LEU A 142 12.52 2.95 11.78
C LEU A 142 14.02 3.16 11.80
N SER A 143 14.75 2.08 12.02
CA SER A 143 16.15 2.00 11.63
C SER A 143 16.23 1.62 10.16
N LEU A 144 16.84 2.47 9.34
CA LEU A 144 16.98 2.25 7.91
C LEU A 144 18.23 1.42 7.60
N TYR A 145 18.15 0.58 6.57
CA TYR A 145 19.21 -0.38 6.18
C TYR A 145 20.49 0.25 5.65
N ARG A 146 20.56 1.55 5.47
CA ARG A 146 21.78 2.30 5.14
C ARG A 146 21.87 3.55 5.97
N GLU A 147 22.98 3.66 6.71
CA GLU A 147 23.47 4.87 7.37
C GLU A 147 23.81 5.96 6.34
N SER A 148 22.88 6.42 5.58
CA SER A 148 23.09 7.57 4.72
C SER A 148 22.06 8.62 5.04
N ASP A 149 22.57 9.65 5.70
CA ASP A 149 22.02 10.99 5.70
C ASP A 149 20.73 11.21 6.48
N ASN A 150 20.75 11.10 7.80
CA ASN A 150 19.73 11.68 8.70
C ASN A 150 18.27 11.60 8.20
N ILE A 151 17.90 10.50 7.53
CA ILE A 151 16.53 10.28 7.10
C ILE A 151 15.82 9.60 8.25
N GLU A 152 14.93 10.32 8.89
CA GLU A 152 13.97 9.74 9.82
C GLU A 152 12.82 9.13 9.01
N ALA A 153 12.45 7.90 9.33
CA ALA A 153 11.30 7.25 8.76
C ALA A 153 10.51 6.54 9.86
N TYR A 154 9.21 6.47 9.68
CA TYR A 154 8.28 5.93 10.64
C TYR A 154 7.34 4.95 9.97
N ILE A 155 7.00 3.85 10.63
CA ILE A 155 5.79 3.10 10.32
C ILE A 155 4.67 3.77 11.08
N ILE A 156 3.64 4.19 10.36
CA ILE A 156 2.46 4.78 10.96
C ILE A 156 1.24 3.96 10.53
N ALA A 157 0.41 3.61 11.51
CA ALA A 157 -0.90 3.05 11.27
C ALA A 157 -1.96 4.12 11.51
N TYR A 158 -2.77 4.38 10.49
CA TYR A 158 -3.90 5.30 10.55
C TYR A 158 -5.21 4.52 10.53
N ARG A 159 -6.19 4.97 11.30
CA ARG A 159 -7.58 4.56 11.16
C ARG A 159 -8.26 5.48 10.14
N GLU A 160 -8.82 4.89 9.10
CA GLU A 160 -9.61 5.62 8.12
C GLU A 160 -11.01 5.88 8.69
N THR A 161 -11.46 7.10 8.59
CA THR A 161 -12.82 7.53 9.00
C THR A 161 -13.77 7.52 7.83
#